data_bd040dfd938e721c3f7631763403ecbe
#
_entry.id   bd040dfd938e721c3f7631763403ecbe
#
_cell.length_a   1.000
_cell.length_b   1.000
_cell.length_c   1.000
_cell.angle_alpha   90.00
_cell.angle_beta   90.00
_cell.angle_gamma   90.00
#
_symmetry.space_group_name_H-M   'P 1'
#
loop_
_entity.id
_entity.type
_entity.pdbx_description
1 polymer ?
#
loop_
_entity_poly.entity_id
_entity_poly.type
_entity_poly.pdbx_seq_one_letter_code
_entity_poly.pdbx_strand_id
1 'polypeptide(L)'
;RQPLADAALKSFYYQRTAMPIEEQYAGQWHRMAGHPDNHVLIHPSAASPNRPAGTIVSSSKGWYDAGDYNKYIVNSGYSIGLIQSIYQLFPDYFSRQKINLDWMLTMQDPEDGGVYHKLTTPFFEGFVKPVDCKQQRYVVQKSVTAALDFAAVMAQSSRLFASYEED
;
A
#
# COMPACT_ATOMS: atom_id res chain seq x y z
N ARG A 1 16.91 -22.25 -7.85
CA ARG A 1 16.72 -21.18 -6.83
C ARG A 1 16.06 -19.94 -7.45
N GLN A 2 16.46 -19.51 -8.65
CA GLN A 2 15.89 -18.37 -9.37
C GLN A 2 14.36 -18.42 -9.47
N PRO A 3 13.72 -19.51 -9.96
CA PRO A 3 12.26 -19.54 -10.12
C PRO A 3 11.48 -19.34 -8.80
N LEU A 4 12.05 -19.75 -7.67
CA LEU A 4 11.42 -19.56 -6.36
C LEU A 4 11.45 -18.09 -5.93
N ALA A 5 12.56 -17.43 -6.14
CA ALA A 5 12.66 -15.99 -5.83
C ALA A 5 11.78 -15.15 -6.73
N ASP A 6 11.71 -15.46 -8.04
CA ASP A 6 10.81 -14.80 -8.98
C ASP A 6 9.33 -15.00 -8.58
N ALA A 7 8.98 -16.21 -8.13
CA ALA A 7 7.63 -16.49 -7.62
C ALA A 7 7.32 -15.72 -6.33
N ALA A 8 8.28 -15.60 -5.42
CA ALA A 8 8.13 -14.83 -4.18
C ALA A 8 7.92 -13.34 -4.47
N LEU A 9 8.68 -12.75 -5.38
CA LEU A 9 8.49 -11.35 -5.80
C LEU A 9 7.17 -11.17 -6.55
N LYS A 10 6.77 -12.14 -7.37
CA LYS A 10 5.51 -12.11 -8.10
C LYS A 10 4.29 -12.13 -7.18
N SER A 11 4.39 -12.63 -5.94
CA SER A 11 3.29 -12.58 -4.98
C SER A 11 2.84 -11.14 -4.70
N PHE A 12 3.75 -10.18 -4.64
CA PHE A 12 3.43 -8.76 -4.46
C PHE A 12 2.70 -8.16 -5.66
N TYR A 13 2.92 -8.68 -6.87
CA TYR A 13 2.15 -8.27 -8.05
C TYR A 13 0.67 -8.61 -7.89
N TYR A 14 0.35 -9.78 -7.35
CA TYR A 14 -1.05 -10.19 -7.13
C TYR A 14 -1.76 -9.38 -6.05
N GLN A 15 -1.02 -8.77 -5.11
CA GLN A 15 -1.59 -7.95 -4.03
C GLN A 15 -1.91 -6.50 -4.44
N ARG A 16 -1.52 -6.06 -5.63
CA ARG A 16 -1.73 -4.68 -6.09
C ARG A 16 -3.20 -4.29 -6.09
N THR A 17 -3.48 -3.07 -5.61
CA THR A 17 -4.81 -2.45 -5.63
C THR A 17 -4.92 -1.41 -6.75
N ALA A 18 -6.13 -0.94 -7.05
CA ALA A 18 -6.43 0.14 -7.97
C ALA A 18 -5.97 -0.07 -9.44
N MET A 19 -5.51 -1.27 -9.78
CA MET A 19 -5.09 -1.63 -11.13
C MET A 19 -5.45 -3.07 -11.45
N PRO A 20 -5.64 -3.41 -12.73
CA PRO A 20 -5.86 -4.80 -13.13
C PRO A 20 -4.60 -5.65 -12.89
N ILE A 21 -4.83 -6.92 -12.63
CA ILE A 21 -3.77 -7.94 -12.71
C ILE A 21 -3.92 -8.56 -14.10
N GLU A 22 -2.97 -8.25 -14.97
CA GLU A 22 -3.08 -8.52 -16.40
C GLU A 22 -2.83 -9.99 -16.73
N GLU A 23 -3.57 -10.52 -17.69
CA GLU A 23 -3.49 -11.93 -18.10
C GLU A 23 -2.09 -12.30 -18.62
N GLN A 24 -1.42 -11.40 -19.35
CA GLN A 24 -0.06 -11.63 -19.85
C GLN A 24 0.97 -11.93 -18.76
N TYR A 25 0.73 -11.45 -17.51
CA TYR A 25 1.62 -11.70 -16.37
C TYR A 25 1.07 -12.73 -15.37
N ALA A 26 -0.26 -12.88 -15.33
CA ALA A 26 -0.95 -13.68 -14.31
C ALA A 26 -1.63 -14.94 -14.86
N GLY A 27 -1.79 -15.08 -16.18
CA GLY A 27 -2.52 -16.19 -16.79
C GLY A 27 -3.93 -16.31 -16.22
N GLN A 28 -4.33 -17.50 -15.85
CA GLN A 28 -5.68 -17.77 -15.31
C GLN A 28 -6.00 -17.00 -14.00
N TRP A 29 -5.01 -16.42 -13.33
CA TRP A 29 -5.19 -15.66 -12.09
C TRP A 29 -5.33 -14.14 -12.33
N HIS A 30 -5.54 -13.72 -13.57
CA HIS A 30 -5.82 -12.34 -13.90
C HIS A 30 -7.12 -11.86 -13.23
N ARG A 31 -7.23 -10.56 -12.97
CA ARG A 31 -8.45 -9.95 -12.41
C ARG A 31 -8.55 -8.47 -12.78
N MET A 32 -9.77 -7.98 -12.78
CA MET A 32 -10.05 -6.56 -12.90
C MET A 32 -9.52 -5.78 -11.70
N ALA A 33 -9.33 -4.46 -11.89
CA ALA A 33 -8.99 -3.54 -10.81
C ALA A 33 -10.08 -3.58 -9.71
N GLY A 34 -9.63 -3.62 -8.47
CA GLY A 34 -10.49 -3.42 -7.30
C GLY A 34 -9.97 -2.27 -6.45
N HIS A 35 -10.84 -1.69 -5.64
CA HIS A 35 -10.52 -0.64 -4.66
C HIS A 35 -9.67 0.50 -5.25
N PRO A 36 -10.23 1.37 -6.11
CA PRO A 36 -9.51 2.53 -6.65
C PRO A 36 -9.08 3.49 -5.54
N ASP A 37 -9.75 3.47 -4.39
CA ASP A 37 -9.48 4.24 -3.19
C ASP A 37 -9.24 5.75 -3.43
N ASN A 38 -9.93 6.30 -4.44
CA ASN A 38 -9.95 7.73 -4.76
C ASN A 38 -11.06 8.50 -4.01
N HIS A 39 -11.91 7.78 -3.27
CA HIS A 39 -12.99 8.32 -2.45
C HIS A 39 -13.02 7.60 -1.10
N VAL A 40 -12.02 7.83 -0.28
CA VAL A 40 -11.89 7.27 1.07
C VAL A 40 -12.29 8.34 2.08
N LEU A 41 -12.99 7.98 3.13
CA LEU A 41 -13.43 8.93 4.14
C LEU A 41 -12.50 8.92 5.37
N ILE A 42 -12.31 10.09 5.95
CA ILE A 42 -11.73 10.21 7.29
C ILE A 42 -12.73 9.61 8.29
N HIS A 43 -12.34 8.56 8.97
CA HIS A 43 -13.14 7.97 10.06
C HIS A 43 -13.13 8.88 11.29
N PRO A 44 -14.18 8.90 12.14
CA PRO A 44 -14.19 9.71 13.37
C PRO A 44 -12.96 9.55 14.26
N SER A 45 -12.35 8.34 14.30
CA SER A 45 -11.10 8.10 15.05
C SER A 45 -9.86 8.80 14.51
N ALA A 46 -9.94 9.29 13.27
CA ALA A 46 -8.84 9.95 12.55
C ALA A 46 -9.11 11.45 12.35
N ALA A 47 -10.25 11.93 12.80
CA ALA A 47 -10.69 13.31 12.56
C ALA A 47 -9.84 14.33 13.31
N SER A 48 -9.62 15.47 12.68
CA SER A 48 -9.02 16.67 13.27
C SER A 48 -9.89 17.91 12.95
N PRO A 49 -9.63 19.08 13.58
CA PRO A 49 -10.39 20.30 13.29
C PRO A 49 -10.40 20.67 11.81
N ASN A 50 -9.28 20.50 11.12
CA ASN A 50 -9.12 20.86 9.70
C ASN A 50 -9.47 19.70 8.76
N ARG A 51 -9.49 18.47 9.27
CA ARG A 51 -9.88 17.26 8.53
C ARG A 51 -10.96 16.48 9.30
N PRO A 52 -12.19 17.01 9.36
CA PRO A 52 -13.29 16.38 10.12
C PRO A 52 -13.67 15.00 9.54
N ALA A 53 -14.35 14.23 10.36
CA ALA A 53 -14.92 12.95 9.93
C ALA A 53 -15.78 13.13 8.68
N GLY A 54 -15.65 12.20 7.74
CA GLY A 54 -16.32 12.27 6.44
C GLY A 54 -15.59 13.09 5.38
N THR A 55 -14.49 13.77 5.70
CA THR A 55 -13.63 14.38 4.69
C THR A 55 -13.14 13.33 3.72
N ILE A 56 -13.25 13.63 2.41
CA ILE A 56 -12.81 12.74 1.35
C ILE A 56 -11.31 12.91 1.14
N VAL A 57 -10.60 11.79 1.08
CA VAL A 57 -9.18 11.71 0.72
C VAL A 57 -8.98 10.67 -0.38
N SER A 58 -7.96 10.86 -1.21
CA SER A 58 -7.53 9.87 -2.18
C SER A 58 -6.33 9.10 -1.62
N SER A 59 -6.43 7.78 -1.60
CA SER A 59 -5.36 6.88 -1.12
C SER A 59 -5.24 5.67 -2.05
N SER A 60 -5.10 5.95 -3.34
CA SER A 60 -5.01 4.97 -4.42
C SER A 60 -3.70 4.19 -4.39
N LYS A 61 -3.60 3.12 -5.18
CA LYS A 61 -2.45 2.20 -5.24
C LYS A 61 -2.25 1.42 -3.94
N GLY A 62 -1.06 0.82 -3.77
CA GLY A 62 -0.70 0.02 -2.61
C GLY A 62 -0.95 -1.46 -2.80
N TRP A 63 -0.84 -2.21 -1.71
CA TRP A 63 -1.06 -3.65 -1.66
C TRP A 63 -2.15 -4.00 -0.66
N TYR A 64 -2.97 -4.99 -0.99
CA TYR A 64 -3.80 -5.67 0.00
C TYR A 64 -2.90 -6.40 0.99
N ASP A 65 -3.29 -6.39 2.25
CA ASP A 65 -2.61 -7.17 3.29
C ASP A 65 -2.99 -8.65 3.18
N ALA A 66 -4.29 -8.91 3.13
CA ALA A 66 -4.85 -10.27 3.08
C ALA A 66 -6.22 -10.28 2.39
N GLY A 67 -7.04 -11.30 2.65
CA GLY A 67 -8.38 -11.44 2.09
C GLY A 67 -9.42 -10.46 2.63
N ASP A 68 -9.07 -9.64 3.59
CA ASP A 68 -9.88 -8.52 4.09
C ASP A 68 -9.77 -7.26 3.18
N TYR A 69 -8.87 -7.29 2.21
CA TYR A 69 -8.58 -6.21 1.27
C TYR A 69 -8.21 -4.86 1.90
N ASN A 70 -7.85 -4.86 3.18
CA ASN A 70 -7.34 -3.68 3.86
C ASN A 70 -5.88 -3.39 3.48
N LYS A 71 -5.45 -2.16 3.72
CA LYS A 71 -4.06 -1.73 3.51
C LYS A 71 -3.52 -1.18 4.83
N TYR A 72 -2.41 -1.75 5.31
CA TYR A 72 -1.82 -1.45 6.62
C TYR A 72 -0.43 -0.84 6.43
N ILE A 73 -0.15 0.29 7.08
CA ILE A 73 1.16 0.95 7.00
C ILE A 73 2.24 0.08 7.63
N VAL A 74 1.99 -0.50 8.81
CA VAL A 74 2.99 -1.31 9.51
C VAL A 74 3.38 -2.54 8.70
N ASN A 75 2.41 -3.29 8.16
CA ASN A 75 2.67 -4.50 7.37
C ASN A 75 3.38 -4.16 6.05
N SER A 76 2.95 -3.09 5.39
CA SER A 76 3.59 -2.59 4.17
C SER A 76 5.00 -2.10 4.45
N GLY A 77 5.21 -1.35 5.53
CA GLY A 77 6.51 -0.82 5.92
C GLY A 77 7.51 -1.94 6.18
N TYR A 78 7.12 -2.95 6.95
CA TYR A 78 7.94 -4.14 7.19
C TYR A 78 8.33 -4.85 5.89
N SER A 79 7.35 -5.10 5.02
CA SER A 79 7.58 -5.80 3.74
C SER A 79 8.50 -5.00 2.82
N ILE A 80 8.27 -3.69 2.69
CA ILE A 80 9.09 -2.82 1.85
C ILE A 80 10.51 -2.69 2.42
N GLY A 81 10.65 -2.52 3.73
CA GLY A 81 11.96 -2.44 4.38
C GLY A 81 12.81 -3.69 4.13
N LEU A 82 12.19 -4.89 4.18
CA LEU A 82 12.87 -6.13 3.81
C LEU A 82 13.27 -6.17 2.33
N ILE A 83 12.35 -5.83 1.42
CA ILE A 83 12.65 -5.81 -0.03
C ILE A 83 13.77 -4.82 -0.35
N GLN A 84 13.74 -3.65 0.24
CA GLN A 84 14.79 -2.65 0.08
C GLN A 84 16.15 -3.12 0.63
N SER A 85 16.15 -3.82 1.77
CA SER A 85 17.37 -4.41 2.33
C SER A 85 17.94 -5.50 1.42
N ILE A 86 17.10 -6.35 0.85
CA ILE A 86 17.52 -7.37 -0.12
C ILE A 86 18.05 -6.70 -1.40
N TYR A 87 17.41 -5.62 -1.85
CA TYR A 87 17.89 -4.84 -3.00
C TYR A 87 19.29 -4.24 -2.74
N GLN A 88 19.54 -3.72 -1.54
CA GLN A 88 20.87 -3.20 -1.16
C GLN A 88 21.95 -4.29 -1.18
N LEU A 89 21.61 -5.50 -0.74
CA LEU A 89 22.56 -6.62 -0.69
C LEU A 89 22.78 -7.26 -2.07
N PHE A 90 21.79 -7.24 -2.93
CA PHE A 90 21.79 -7.94 -4.23
C PHE A 90 21.20 -7.03 -5.35
N PRO A 91 21.81 -5.87 -5.66
CA PRO A 91 21.21 -4.88 -6.56
C PRO A 91 20.99 -5.41 -7.98
N ASP A 92 21.88 -6.28 -8.48
CA ASP A 92 21.79 -6.83 -9.83
C ASP A 92 20.64 -7.84 -10.00
N TYR A 93 20.09 -8.30 -8.88
CA TYR A 93 19.04 -9.32 -8.87
C TYR A 93 17.62 -8.75 -8.90
N PHE A 94 17.42 -7.53 -8.39
CA PHE A 94 16.11 -6.93 -8.21
C PHE A 94 15.92 -5.71 -9.09
N SER A 95 14.83 -5.68 -9.87
CA SER A 95 14.37 -4.47 -10.51
C SER A 95 13.76 -3.49 -9.50
N ARG A 96 13.95 -2.19 -9.72
CA ARG A 96 13.41 -1.15 -8.85
C ARG A 96 11.88 -1.11 -8.93
N GLN A 97 11.18 -1.26 -7.80
CA GLN A 97 9.72 -1.17 -7.73
C GLN A 97 9.29 -0.16 -6.67
N LYS A 98 8.62 0.92 -7.10
CA LYS A 98 8.15 2.02 -6.25
C LYS A 98 6.68 1.89 -5.78
N ILE A 99 5.91 0.93 -6.25
CA ILE A 99 4.43 0.93 -6.23
C ILE A 99 3.80 1.16 -4.87
N ASN A 100 4.36 0.58 -3.82
CA ASN A 100 3.77 0.72 -2.51
C ASN A 100 4.22 1.99 -1.77
N LEU A 101 5.34 2.56 -2.13
CA LEU A 101 5.83 3.83 -1.57
C LEU A 101 4.86 4.97 -1.88
N ASP A 102 4.39 5.06 -3.12
CA ASP A 102 3.42 6.07 -3.52
C ASP A 102 2.15 6.03 -2.69
N TRP A 103 1.64 4.81 -2.40
CA TRP A 103 0.50 4.67 -1.51
C TRP A 103 0.83 5.09 -0.08
N MET A 104 1.96 4.69 0.47
CA MET A 104 2.36 5.07 1.84
C MET A 104 2.40 6.59 2.01
N LEU A 105 2.87 7.33 1.01
CA LEU A 105 2.87 8.81 1.03
C LEU A 105 1.46 9.39 1.17
N THR A 106 0.43 8.74 0.59
CA THR A 106 -0.96 9.20 0.74
C THR A 106 -1.53 9.00 2.14
N MET A 107 -0.87 8.18 2.96
CA MET A 107 -1.29 7.88 4.33
C MET A 107 -0.70 8.83 5.37
N GLN A 108 0.14 9.77 4.97
CA GLN A 108 0.60 10.85 5.83
C GLN A 108 -0.39 12.02 5.80
N ASP A 109 -0.76 12.52 6.96
CA ASP A 109 -1.54 13.73 7.08
C ASP A 109 -0.64 14.95 6.81
N PRO A 110 -0.95 15.77 5.79
CA PRO A 110 -0.12 16.92 5.45
C PRO A 110 -0.14 18.04 6.50
N GLU A 111 -1.09 18.04 7.43
CA GLU A 111 -1.24 19.10 8.42
C GLU A 111 -0.29 18.93 9.61
N ASP A 112 -0.15 17.69 10.12
CA ASP A 112 0.64 17.42 11.33
C ASP A 112 1.74 16.38 11.12
N GLY A 113 1.85 15.82 9.89
CA GLY A 113 2.84 14.80 9.55
C GLY A 113 2.56 13.43 10.14
N GLY A 114 1.49 13.27 10.90
CA GLY A 114 1.07 11.99 11.48
C GLY A 114 0.64 11.00 10.41
N VAL A 115 0.80 9.70 10.66
CA VAL A 115 0.52 8.65 9.68
C VAL A 115 -0.68 7.83 10.11
N TYR A 116 -1.68 7.72 9.22
CA TYR A 116 -2.85 6.88 9.43
C TYR A 116 -2.45 5.42 9.48
N HIS A 117 -3.02 4.68 10.45
CA HIS A 117 -2.62 3.30 10.72
C HIS A 117 -2.98 2.36 9.58
N LYS A 118 -4.20 2.47 9.06
CA LYS A 118 -4.69 1.65 7.94
C LYS A 118 -5.80 2.32 7.15
N LEU A 119 -6.02 1.79 5.96
CA LEU A 119 -7.20 2.01 5.13
C LEU A 119 -8.03 0.73 5.14
N THR A 120 -9.31 0.82 5.51
CA THR A 120 -10.16 -0.33 5.83
C THR A 120 -11.63 -0.12 5.45
N THR A 121 -12.38 -1.20 5.40
CA THR A 121 -13.84 -1.21 5.46
C THR A 121 -14.33 -1.37 6.91
N PRO A 122 -15.59 -1.01 7.24
CA PRO A 122 -16.16 -1.21 8.58
C PRO A 122 -16.25 -2.69 8.98
N PHE A 123 -16.52 -3.56 7.98
CA PHE A 123 -16.73 -4.99 8.19
C PHE A 123 -16.01 -5.80 7.10
N PHE A 124 -15.70 -7.05 7.42
CA PHE A 124 -15.20 -8.01 6.43
C PHE A 124 -16.31 -8.36 5.43
N GLU A 125 -16.05 -8.16 4.15
CA GLU A 125 -17.03 -8.41 3.08
C GLU A 125 -17.18 -9.90 2.68
N GLY A 126 -16.41 -10.79 3.31
CA GLY A 126 -16.43 -12.22 3.00
C GLY A 126 -15.47 -12.58 1.86
N PHE A 127 -15.62 -13.79 1.33
CA PHE A 127 -14.77 -14.33 0.26
C PHE A 127 -15.31 -13.92 -1.12
N VAL A 128 -15.12 -12.67 -1.48
CA VAL A 128 -15.53 -12.07 -2.75
C VAL A 128 -14.33 -11.53 -3.51
N LYS A 129 -14.48 -11.30 -4.82
CA LYS A 129 -13.41 -10.68 -5.61
C LYS A 129 -13.28 -9.20 -5.25
N PRO A 130 -12.07 -8.61 -5.34
CA PRO A 130 -11.86 -7.18 -5.02
C PRO A 130 -12.78 -6.22 -5.79
N VAL A 131 -13.13 -6.55 -7.03
CA VAL A 131 -14.03 -5.75 -7.88
C VAL A 131 -15.48 -5.75 -7.39
N ASP A 132 -15.87 -6.76 -6.61
CA ASP A 132 -17.22 -6.92 -6.08
C ASP A 132 -17.41 -6.29 -4.70
N CYS A 133 -16.32 -5.87 -4.06
CA CYS A 133 -16.35 -5.16 -2.79
C CYS A 133 -16.90 -3.75 -2.96
N LYS A 134 -17.95 -3.41 -2.22
CA LYS A 134 -18.71 -2.15 -2.40
C LYS A 134 -18.80 -1.29 -1.15
N GLN A 135 -18.28 -1.76 -0.01
CA GLN A 135 -18.33 -1.00 1.23
C GLN A 135 -17.52 0.29 1.13
N GLN A 136 -17.97 1.31 1.82
CA GLN A 136 -17.21 2.57 1.97
C GLN A 136 -15.88 2.28 2.67
N ARG A 137 -14.81 2.88 2.14
CA ARG A 137 -13.47 2.77 2.68
C ARG A 137 -13.13 3.97 3.55
N TYR A 138 -12.36 3.74 4.61
CA TYR A 138 -11.97 4.75 5.59
C TYR A 138 -10.48 4.67 5.90
N VAL A 139 -9.83 5.83 6.08
CA VAL A 139 -8.61 5.92 6.87
C VAL A 139 -8.96 6.07 8.35
N VAL A 140 -8.27 5.31 9.21
CA VAL A 140 -8.53 5.31 10.65
C VAL A 140 -7.37 5.95 11.41
N GLN A 141 -7.50 6.06 12.73
CA GLN A 141 -6.59 6.80 13.61
C GLN A 141 -5.11 6.70 13.23
N LYS A 142 -4.38 7.76 13.48
CA LYS A 142 -2.92 7.78 13.40
C LYS A 142 -2.31 6.95 14.52
N SER A 143 -1.12 6.39 14.28
CA SER A 143 -0.41 5.63 15.32
C SER A 143 1.09 5.88 15.28
N VAL A 144 1.73 5.76 16.43
CA VAL A 144 3.19 5.88 16.55
C VAL A 144 3.89 4.80 15.75
N THR A 145 3.38 3.57 15.76
CA THR A 145 3.96 2.47 14.98
C THR A 145 3.92 2.74 13.49
N ALA A 146 2.80 3.23 12.96
CA ALA A 146 2.70 3.60 11.55
C ALA A 146 3.67 4.74 11.20
N ALA A 147 3.79 5.74 12.06
CA ALA A 147 4.72 6.87 11.84
C ALA A 147 6.19 6.42 11.84
N LEU A 148 6.58 5.53 12.74
CA LEU A 148 7.95 5.01 12.82
C LEU A 148 8.30 4.13 11.63
N ASP A 149 7.42 3.21 11.23
CA ASP A 149 7.63 2.37 10.04
C ASP A 149 7.67 3.21 8.76
N PHE A 150 6.79 4.18 8.64
CA PHE A 150 6.79 5.13 7.53
C PHE A 150 8.12 5.88 7.45
N ALA A 151 8.56 6.47 8.56
CA ALA A 151 9.80 7.24 8.60
C ALA A 151 11.02 6.37 8.24
N ALA A 152 11.10 5.15 8.77
CA ALA A 152 12.20 4.23 8.49
C ALA A 152 12.26 3.85 7.00
N VAL A 153 11.12 3.47 6.42
CA VAL A 153 11.02 3.08 5.00
C VAL A 153 11.32 4.25 4.08
N MET A 154 10.77 5.44 4.36
CA MET A 154 11.02 6.63 3.53
C MET A 154 12.48 7.08 3.60
N ALA A 155 13.11 7.03 4.76
CA ALA A 155 14.54 7.32 4.89
C ALA A 155 15.43 6.32 4.13
N GLN A 156 15.09 5.03 4.15
CA GLN A 156 15.79 4.02 3.36
C GLN A 156 15.55 4.24 1.86
N SER A 157 14.31 4.51 1.45
CA SER A 157 13.94 4.80 0.06
C SER A 157 14.70 6.02 -0.48
N SER A 158 14.77 7.09 0.28
CA SER A 158 15.48 8.32 -0.10
C SER A 158 16.94 8.04 -0.47
N ARG A 159 17.63 7.19 0.30
CA ARG A 159 19.01 6.80 -0.02
C ARG A 159 19.11 5.90 -1.25
N LEU A 160 18.20 4.92 -1.38
CA LEU A 160 18.23 3.93 -2.47
C LEU A 160 17.88 4.54 -3.82
N PHE A 161 17.01 5.53 -3.82
CA PHE A 161 16.48 6.14 -5.04
C PHE A 161 16.96 7.57 -5.27
N ALA A 162 18.00 8.02 -4.54
CA ALA A 162 18.54 9.38 -4.66
C ALA A 162 19.01 9.75 -6.09
N SER A 163 19.47 8.76 -6.86
CA SER A 163 19.92 8.94 -8.25
C SER A 163 18.86 8.51 -9.28
N TYR A 164 17.63 8.29 -8.85
CA TYR A 164 16.54 7.89 -9.73
C TYR A 164 15.90 9.14 -10.32
N GLU A 165 16.16 9.39 -11.60
CA GLU A 165 15.41 10.38 -12.36
C GLU A 165 14.08 9.76 -12.79
N GLU A 166 13.00 10.51 -12.66
CA GLU A 166 11.70 10.10 -13.22
C GLU A 166 11.77 10.30 -14.74
N ASP A 167 11.70 9.20 -15.48
CA ASP A 167 11.43 9.20 -16.92
C ASP A 167 9.94 9.44 -17.19
#